data_35f2d05e2afef8691553e241d9c7ffa9
#
_entry.id   35f2d05e2afef8691553e241d9c7ffa9
#
_cell.length_a   1.000
_cell.length_b   1.000
_cell.length_c   1.000
_cell.angle_alpha   90.00
_cell.angle_beta   90.00
_cell.angle_gamma   90.00
#
_symmetry.space_group_name_H-M   'P 1'
#
loop_
_entity.id
_entity.type
_entity.pdbx_description
1 polymer ?
#
loop_
_entity_poly.entity_id
_entity_poly.type
_entity_poly.pdbx_seq_one_letter_code
_entity_poly.pdbx_strand_id
1 'polypeptide(L)'
;MDIATRIIEARDSGVVIAAVRDYAVSGVEEAALQFELFATGSIYHEVSAEEACRVLGAVLQRDMAYGLQLMAPELALALAEEFVAALAGDGTKFYTNGEFGRVDGRPAWNPATGATFDTGILAVARTRVACVWVMDED
;
A
#
# COMPACT_ATOMS: atom_id res chain seq x y z
N MET A 1 -16.17 6.07 10.57
CA MET A 1 -15.55 4.98 9.76
C MET A 1 -14.06 5.24 9.66
N ASP A 2 -13.24 4.27 9.95
CA ASP A 2 -11.80 4.46 9.94
C ASP A 2 -11.26 4.52 8.50
N ILE A 3 -10.00 4.93 8.36
CA ILE A 3 -9.38 5.12 7.04
C ILE A 3 -9.28 3.80 6.26
N ALA A 4 -8.97 2.70 6.94
CA ALA A 4 -8.85 1.40 6.26
C ALA A 4 -10.17 0.98 5.63
N THR A 5 -11.27 1.07 6.36
CA THR A 5 -12.59 0.75 5.86
C THR A 5 -13.00 1.65 4.70
N ARG A 6 -12.69 2.95 4.80
CA ARG A 6 -13.00 3.91 3.73
C ARG A 6 -12.24 3.59 2.44
N ILE A 7 -11.00 3.16 2.57
CA ILE A 7 -10.20 2.74 1.41
C ILE A 7 -10.80 1.50 0.74
N ILE A 8 -11.17 0.50 1.53
CA ILE A 8 -11.79 -0.73 1.01
C ILE A 8 -13.07 -0.40 0.25
N GLU A 9 -13.90 0.46 0.81
CA GLU A 9 -15.18 0.83 0.17
C GLU A 9 -14.99 1.69 -1.07
N ALA A 10 -13.98 2.56 -1.08
CA ALA A 10 -13.77 3.48 -2.19
C ALA A 10 -13.19 2.77 -3.43
N ARG A 11 -12.33 1.79 -3.23
CA ARG A 11 -11.73 1.04 -4.34
C ARG A 11 -12.49 -0.27 -4.54
N ASP A 12 -13.49 -0.24 -5.38
CA ASP A 12 -14.44 -1.33 -5.56
C ASP A 12 -14.02 -2.34 -6.65
N SER A 13 -12.76 -2.34 -7.04
CA SER A 13 -12.20 -3.26 -8.02
C SER A 13 -10.99 -3.97 -7.42
N GLY A 14 -10.81 -5.24 -7.78
CA GLY A 14 -9.73 -6.06 -7.24
C GLY A 14 -9.96 -6.47 -5.79
N VAL A 15 -8.91 -6.96 -5.16
CA VAL A 15 -8.91 -7.29 -3.74
C VAL A 15 -8.08 -6.24 -3.01
N VAL A 16 -8.63 -5.67 -1.96
CA VAL A 16 -7.95 -4.65 -1.14
C VAL A 16 -7.80 -5.19 0.27
N ILE A 17 -6.56 -5.25 0.74
CA ILE A 17 -6.26 -5.47 2.15
C ILE A 17 -5.95 -4.09 2.73
N ALA A 18 -6.72 -3.65 3.72
CA ALA A 18 -6.44 -2.39 4.40
C ALA A 18 -6.76 -2.58 5.89
N ALA A 19 -5.76 -2.36 6.73
CA ALA A 19 -5.92 -2.50 8.17
C ALA A 19 -4.82 -1.75 8.92
N VAL A 20 -5.16 -1.30 10.11
CA VAL A 20 -4.21 -0.74 11.08
C VAL A 20 -4.36 -1.58 12.35
N ARG A 21 -3.26 -2.11 12.86
CA ARG A 21 -3.27 -2.99 14.03
C ARG A 21 -2.35 -2.43 15.12
N ASP A 22 -2.83 -2.47 16.35
CA ASP A 22 -2.05 -2.09 17.54
C ASP A 22 -1.14 -3.26 17.93
N TYR A 23 -0.12 -3.47 17.13
CA TYR A 23 0.81 -4.56 17.28
C TYR A 23 2.20 -4.11 16.82
N ALA A 24 3.20 -4.27 17.69
CA ALA A 24 4.57 -3.92 17.37
C ALA A 24 5.26 -5.10 16.67
N VAL A 25 5.90 -4.81 15.55
CA VAL A 25 6.66 -5.82 14.80
C VAL A 25 8.14 -5.45 14.75
N SER A 26 9.01 -6.44 14.52
CA SER A 26 10.45 -6.23 14.50
C SER A 26 10.97 -5.68 13.16
N GLY A 27 10.20 -5.82 12.09
CA GLY A 27 10.61 -5.36 10.76
C GLY A 27 9.60 -5.69 9.69
N VAL A 28 10.00 -5.49 8.43
CA VAL A 28 9.09 -5.60 7.29
C VAL A 28 8.60 -7.04 7.06
N GLU A 29 9.45 -8.05 7.33
CA GLU A 29 9.05 -9.45 7.13
C GLU A 29 7.92 -9.83 8.06
N GLU A 30 8.02 -9.45 9.34
CA GLU A 30 6.97 -9.71 10.31
C GLU A 30 5.71 -8.90 10.00
N ALA A 31 5.89 -7.66 9.52
CA ALA A 31 4.77 -6.83 9.07
C ALA A 31 4.02 -7.50 7.92
N ALA A 32 4.75 -8.00 6.92
CA ALA A 32 4.15 -8.70 5.78
C ALA A 32 3.33 -9.90 6.22
N LEU A 33 3.84 -10.69 7.17
CA LEU A 33 3.12 -11.86 7.69
C LEU A 33 1.80 -11.49 8.36
N GLN A 34 1.72 -10.32 8.99
CA GLN A 34 0.49 -9.86 9.63
C GLN A 34 -0.66 -9.70 8.64
N PHE A 35 -0.35 -9.50 7.36
CA PHE A 35 -1.33 -9.23 6.31
C PHE A 35 -1.33 -10.30 5.22
N GLU A 36 -0.73 -11.46 5.49
CA GLU A 36 -0.68 -12.60 4.58
C GLU A 36 0.04 -12.30 3.27
N LEU A 37 1.00 -11.38 3.31
CA LEU A 37 1.90 -11.11 2.19
C LEU A 37 3.14 -12.01 2.32
N PHE A 38 3.84 -12.23 1.20
CA PHE A 38 5.08 -13.00 1.24
C PHE A 38 6.10 -12.30 2.14
N ALA A 39 6.77 -13.08 3.00
CA ALA A 39 7.62 -12.54 4.06
C ALA A 39 9.08 -12.38 3.68
N THR A 40 9.46 -12.63 2.43
CA THR A 40 10.84 -12.45 1.97
C THR A 40 11.18 -10.96 1.95
N GLY A 41 12.13 -10.54 2.79
CA GLY A 41 12.44 -9.12 2.98
C GLY A 41 12.90 -8.40 1.72
N SER A 42 13.57 -9.11 0.81
CA SER A 42 14.05 -8.52 -0.45
C SER A 42 12.94 -8.12 -1.42
N ILE A 43 11.69 -8.54 -1.18
CA ILE A 43 10.55 -8.08 -1.96
C ILE A 43 10.30 -6.59 -1.74
N TYR A 44 10.54 -6.10 -0.54
CA TYR A 44 10.14 -4.77 -0.09
C TYR A 44 11.33 -3.82 0.01
N HIS A 45 11.10 -2.56 -0.33
CA HIS A 45 12.09 -1.51 -0.11
C HIS A 45 11.45 -0.33 0.62
N GLU A 46 12.25 0.34 1.43
CA GLU A 46 11.79 1.48 2.21
C GLU A 46 11.61 2.69 1.31
N VAL A 47 10.52 3.44 1.55
CA VAL A 47 10.22 4.69 0.85
C VAL A 47 9.91 5.77 1.88
N SER A 48 10.01 7.03 1.46
CA SER A 48 9.60 8.15 2.30
C SER A 48 8.08 8.21 2.45
N ALA A 49 7.59 8.98 3.42
CA ALA A 49 6.17 9.22 3.58
C ALA A 49 5.56 9.85 2.31
N GLU A 50 6.29 10.78 1.69
CA GLU A 50 5.85 11.42 0.43
C GLU A 50 5.73 10.40 -0.70
N GLU A 51 6.72 9.54 -0.84
CA GLU A 51 6.70 8.48 -1.85
C GLU A 51 5.58 7.48 -1.58
N ALA A 52 5.34 7.15 -0.31
CA ALA A 52 4.24 6.27 0.08
C ALA A 52 2.88 6.84 -0.35
N CYS A 53 2.68 8.15 -0.16
CA CYS A 53 1.46 8.83 -0.62
C CYS A 53 1.32 8.73 -2.13
N ARG A 54 2.41 8.91 -2.87
CA ARG A 54 2.39 8.84 -4.34
C ARG A 54 2.03 7.44 -4.81
N VAL A 55 2.68 6.43 -4.26
CA VAL A 55 2.41 5.03 -4.64
C VAL A 55 0.96 4.66 -4.33
N LEU A 56 0.51 4.97 -3.12
CA LEU A 56 -0.84 4.61 -2.69
C LEU A 56 -1.90 5.37 -3.49
N GLY A 57 -1.69 6.66 -3.72
CA GLY A 57 -2.61 7.46 -4.55
C GLY A 57 -2.77 6.88 -5.94
N ALA A 58 -1.67 6.48 -6.56
CA ALA A 58 -1.69 5.91 -7.90
C ALA A 58 -2.45 4.58 -7.96
N VAL A 59 -2.20 3.69 -6.99
CA VAL A 59 -2.83 2.36 -7.01
C VAL A 59 -4.30 2.40 -6.61
N LEU A 60 -4.70 3.38 -5.83
CA LEU A 60 -6.12 3.58 -5.51
C LEU A 60 -6.87 4.17 -6.69
N GLN A 61 -6.24 5.08 -7.43
CA GLN A 61 -6.89 5.79 -8.52
C GLN A 61 -7.19 4.89 -9.72
N ARG A 62 -6.27 3.97 -10.07
CA ARG A 62 -6.37 3.17 -11.29
C ARG A 62 -6.11 1.70 -11.01
N ASP A 63 -6.78 0.81 -11.78
CA ASP A 63 -6.41 -0.58 -11.72
C ASP A 63 -5.04 -0.78 -12.40
N MET A 64 -4.32 -1.81 -11.95
CA MET A 64 -2.98 -2.08 -12.44
C MET A 64 -2.97 -2.85 -13.76
N ALA A 65 -4.04 -3.57 -14.07
CA ALA A 65 -4.11 -4.42 -15.25
C ALA A 65 -4.37 -3.60 -16.53
N TYR A 66 -5.32 -2.68 -16.46
CA TYR A 66 -5.79 -1.94 -17.63
C TYR A 66 -5.66 -0.41 -17.51
N GLY A 67 -5.27 0.09 -16.34
CA GLY A 67 -5.13 1.53 -16.10
C GLY A 67 -6.46 2.28 -16.05
N LEU A 68 -7.56 1.58 -15.83
CA LEU A 68 -8.88 2.21 -15.74
C LEU A 68 -9.01 3.02 -14.46
N GLN A 69 -9.57 4.22 -14.58
CA GLN A 69 -9.79 5.07 -13.41
C GLN A 69 -10.91 4.51 -12.55
N LEU A 70 -10.63 4.29 -11.27
CA LEU A 70 -11.56 3.70 -10.31
C LEU A 70 -12.19 4.75 -9.41
N MET A 71 -11.50 5.87 -9.20
CA MET A 71 -12.01 6.99 -8.40
C MET A 71 -11.35 8.29 -8.87
N ALA A 72 -11.90 9.42 -8.45
CA ALA A 72 -11.31 10.72 -8.77
C ALA A 72 -9.89 10.83 -8.19
N PRO A 73 -8.95 11.43 -8.93
CA PRO A 73 -7.57 11.60 -8.42
C PRO A 73 -7.50 12.30 -7.08
N GLU A 74 -8.36 13.28 -6.84
CA GLU A 74 -8.40 14.03 -5.59
C GLU A 74 -8.80 13.15 -4.41
N LEU A 75 -9.74 12.24 -4.61
CA LEU A 75 -10.15 11.30 -3.58
C LEU A 75 -9.03 10.31 -3.27
N ALA A 76 -8.42 9.75 -4.31
CA ALA A 76 -7.32 8.80 -4.14
C ALA A 76 -6.16 9.43 -3.35
N LEU A 77 -5.79 10.65 -3.68
CA LEU A 77 -4.73 11.36 -2.97
C LEU A 77 -5.12 11.65 -1.53
N ALA A 78 -6.34 12.11 -1.29
CA ALA A 78 -6.81 12.40 0.06
C ALA A 78 -6.80 11.16 0.95
N LEU A 79 -7.23 10.02 0.44
CA LEU A 79 -7.21 8.76 1.18
C LEU A 79 -5.77 8.32 1.48
N ALA A 80 -4.87 8.45 0.50
CA ALA A 80 -3.46 8.11 0.67
C ALA A 80 -2.81 9.00 1.73
N GLU A 81 -3.02 10.30 1.67
CA GLU A 81 -2.46 11.24 2.63
C GLU A 81 -2.99 10.99 4.04
N GLU A 82 -4.26 10.70 4.18
CA GLU A 82 -4.86 10.41 5.48
C GLU A 82 -4.27 9.12 6.09
N PHE A 83 -4.12 8.08 5.28
CA PHE A 83 -3.52 6.82 5.73
C PHE A 83 -2.09 7.04 6.20
N VAL A 84 -1.27 7.69 5.39
CA VAL A 84 0.14 7.94 5.71
C VAL A 84 0.26 8.82 6.96
N ALA A 85 -0.55 9.88 7.05
CA ALA A 85 -0.54 10.77 8.22
C ALA A 85 -0.92 10.04 9.51
N ALA A 86 -1.83 9.08 9.45
CA ALA A 86 -2.25 8.31 10.62
C ALA A 86 -1.11 7.47 11.20
N LEU A 87 -0.15 7.07 10.38
CA LEU A 87 0.98 6.23 10.80
C LEU A 87 2.28 7.00 10.97
N ALA A 88 2.39 8.20 10.40
CA ALA A 88 3.62 8.99 10.43
C ALA A 88 4.02 9.33 11.87
N GLY A 89 5.32 9.37 12.12
CA GLY A 89 5.88 9.70 13.42
C GLY A 89 7.34 9.27 13.49
N ASP A 90 7.96 9.51 14.63
CA ASP A 90 9.36 9.14 14.86
C ASP A 90 9.54 7.63 14.72
N GLY A 91 10.45 7.24 13.83
CA GLY A 91 10.78 5.84 13.63
C GLY A 91 9.81 5.07 12.74
N THR A 92 8.73 5.69 12.24
CA THR A 92 7.85 5.02 11.28
C THR A 92 8.55 4.82 9.96
N LYS A 93 8.49 3.61 9.43
CA LYS A 93 9.04 3.26 8.11
C LYS A 93 7.93 2.77 7.21
N PHE A 94 7.97 3.21 5.96
CA PHE A 94 7.03 2.79 4.92
C PHE A 94 7.76 1.95 3.89
N TYR A 95 7.10 0.90 3.40
CA TYR A 95 7.67 -0.04 2.43
C TYR A 95 6.69 -0.30 1.30
N THR A 96 7.24 -0.53 0.12
CA THR A 96 6.48 -1.00 -1.05
C THR A 96 7.30 -2.06 -1.78
N ASN A 97 6.69 -2.71 -2.77
CA ASN A 97 7.33 -3.80 -3.51
C ASN A 97 7.73 -3.41 -4.94
N GLY A 98 7.52 -2.15 -5.34
CA GLY A 98 7.78 -1.78 -6.71
C GLY A 98 7.71 -0.28 -6.97
N GLU A 99 7.60 0.06 -8.24
CA GLU A 99 7.70 1.44 -8.71
C GLU A 99 6.43 1.90 -9.45
N PHE A 100 5.28 1.48 -8.95
CA PHE A 100 4.00 1.94 -9.50
C PHE A 100 3.82 3.44 -9.30
N GLY A 101 3.18 4.10 -10.28
CA GLY A 101 2.90 5.52 -10.19
C GLY A 101 4.04 6.43 -10.61
N ARG A 102 5.17 5.90 -11.08
CA ARG A 102 6.23 6.72 -11.65
C ARG A 102 5.87 7.18 -13.06
N VAL A 103 6.29 8.40 -13.39
CA VAL A 103 5.96 9.03 -14.68
C VAL A 103 6.85 8.52 -15.80
N ASP A 104 8.06 8.09 -15.48
CA ASP A 104 9.16 7.92 -16.41
C ASP A 104 9.56 6.46 -16.67
N GLY A 105 8.72 5.50 -16.33
CA GLY A 105 9.10 4.12 -16.51
C GLY A 105 7.95 3.14 -16.59
N ARG A 106 8.27 1.94 -16.99
CA ARG A 106 7.32 0.84 -16.92
C ARG A 106 7.16 0.43 -15.46
N PRO A 107 5.94 0.13 -15.01
CA PRO A 107 5.75 -0.42 -13.67
C PRO A 107 6.60 -1.67 -13.51
N ALA A 108 7.35 -1.72 -12.41
CA ALA A 108 8.14 -2.89 -12.05
C ALA A 108 7.89 -3.19 -10.58
N TRP A 109 7.73 -4.46 -10.26
CA TRP A 109 7.48 -4.85 -8.87
C TRP A 109 7.95 -6.28 -8.63
N ASN A 110 8.20 -6.58 -7.34
CA ASN A 110 8.44 -7.95 -6.87
C ASN A 110 7.12 -8.47 -6.31
N PRO A 111 6.59 -9.60 -6.80
CA PRO A 111 5.32 -10.10 -6.25
C PRO A 111 5.36 -10.32 -4.75
N ALA A 112 4.38 -9.80 -4.05
CA ALA A 112 4.18 -10.01 -2.62
C ALA A 112 3.00 -10.95 -2.34
N THR A 113 2.27 -11.33 -3.38
CA THR A 113 1.14 -12.27 -3.33
C THR A 113 1.15 -13.17 -4.56
N GLY A 114 0.18 -14.08 -4.64
CA GLY A 114 -0.02 -14.91 -5.84
C GLY A 114 -0.84 -14.23 -6.93
N ALA A 115 -1.26 -12.98 -6.75
CA ALA A 115 -2.04 -12.25 -7.76
C ALA A 115 -1.18 -11.88 -8.97
N THR A 116 -1.82 -11.61 -10.10
CA THR A 116 -1.12 -11.18 -11.32
C THR A 116 -0.44 -9.83 -11.12
N PHE A 117 -1.14 -8.89 -10.50
CA PHE A 117 -0.60 -7.56 -10.16
C PHE A 117 -0.84 -7.30 -8.69
N ASP A 118 0.18 -6.90 -7.96
CA ASP A 118 0.00 -6.49 -6.58
C ASP A 118 0.99 -5.40 -6.18
N THR A 119 0.50 -4.43 -5.42
CA THR A 119 1.33 -3.41 -4.78
C THR A 119 0.55 -2.72 -3.67
N GLY A 120 1.25 -1.94 -2.90
CA GLY A 120 0.68 -1.15 -1.83
C GLY A 120 1.74 -0.61 -0.92
N ILE A 121 1.33 -0.34 0.32
CA ILE A 121 2.21 0.19 1.35
C ILE A 121 2.07 -0.65 2.62
N LEU A 122 3.20 -1.04 3.18
CA LEU A 122 3.31 -1.51 4.56
C LEU A 122 3.90 -0.39 5.41
N ALA A 123 3.32 -0.15 6.56
CA ALA A 123 3.84 0.84 7.51
C ALA A 123 4.21 0.13 8.82
N VAL A 124 5.43 0.38 9.28
CA VAL A 124 5.93 -0.16 10.54
C VAL A 124 6.19 1.02 11.46
N ALA A 125 5.30 1.24 12.41
CA ALA A 125 5.43 2.27 13.43
C ALA A 125 5.91 1.63 14.74
N ARG A 126 6.17 2.44 15.76
CA ARG A 126 6.73 1.95 17.03
C ARG A 126 5.83 0.94 17.72
N THR A 127 4.52 1.18 17.71
CA THR A 127 3.54 0.36 18.41
C THR A 127 2.41 -0.14 17.53
N ARG A 128 2.48 0.15 16.22
CA ARG A 128 1.44 -0.23 15.26
C ARG A 128 2.04 -0.72 13.97
N VAL A 129 1.28 -1.52 13.27
CA VAL A 129 1.60 -1.99 11.92
C VAL A 129 0.37 -1.77 11.05
N ALA A 130 0.58 -1.36 9.81
CA ALA A 130 -0.54 -1.07 8.91
C ALA A 130 -0.22 -1.50 7.49
N CYS A 131 -1.28 -1.73 6.73
CA CYS A 131 -1.15 -2.16 5.35
C CYS A 131 -2.30 -1.58 4.53
N VAL A 132 -1.99 -1.13 3.33
CA VAL A 132 -2.94 -1.06 2.23
C VAL A 132 -2.27 -1.78 1.07
N TRP A 133 -2.81 -2.92 0.69
CA TRP A 133 -2.29 -3.73 -0.39
C TRP A 133 -3.40 -4.08 -1.36
N VAL A 134 -3.13 -3.93 -2.64
CA VAL A 134 -4.11 -4.12 -3.70
C VAL A 134 -3.64 -5.24 -4.62
N MET A 135 -4.56 -6.11 -4.98
CA MET A 135 -4.34 -7.22 -5.89
C MET A 135 -5.32 -7.09 -7.04
N ASP A 136 -4.81 -6.98 -8.26
CA ASP A 136 -5.61 -6.88 -9.48
C ASP A 136 -5.32 -8.07 -10.40
N GLU A 137 -6.32 -8.45 -11.16
CA GLU A 137 -6.21 -9.50 -12.18
C GLU A 137 -6.58 -8.94 -13.56
N ASP A 138 -6.01 -9.51 -14.60
CA ASP A 138 -6.33 -9.15 -15.99
C ASP A 138 -7.42 -10.01 -16.62
#